data_0cda4d006d2b14e204f34a7b61538bc2
#
_entry.id   0cda4d006d2b14e204f34a7b61538bc2
#
_cell.length_a   1.000
_cell.length_b   1.000
_cell.length_c   1.000
_cell.angle_alpha   90.00
_cell.angle_beta   90.00
_cell.angle_gamma   90.00
#
_symmetry.space_group_name_H-M   'P 1'
#
loop_
_entity.id
_entity.type
_entity.pdbx_description
1 polymer ?
#
loop_
_entity_poly.entity_id
_entity_poly.type
_entity_poly.pdbx_seq_one_letter_code
_entity_poly.pdbx_strand_id
1 'polypeptide(L)'
;NERHYGALTGLNKDEMKKELSEDKVHELRRSWDKPPDKLDASSIYHPNNIDIYKNISKDKIPNTESLRDTYERVVPYYKKNINNINKNILISAHGNSIRALCKYLFDLSNDNISKLEIPTGNPLLLEIENDKAKSGKYLDSERAKDLIIF
;
A
#
# COMPACT_ATOMS: atom_id res chain seq x y z
N ASN A 1 -8.54 0.74 1.53
CA ASN A 1 -7.99 2.10 1.66
C ASN A 1 -6.47 2.09 1.57
N GLU A 2 -5.88 3.24 1.21
CA GLU A 2 -4.43 3.44 1.24
C GLU A 2 -3.89 3.31 2.67
N ARG A 3 -2.60 3.06 2.79
CA ARG A 3 -1.85 3.07 4.05
C ARG A 3 -1.96 4.43 4.72
N HIS A 4 -2.16 4.46 6.02
CA HIS A 4 -2.15 5.70 6.80
C HIS A 4 -0.71 6.18 7.01
N TYR A 5 -0.40 7.37 6.48
CA TYR A 5 0.96 7.92 6.52
C TYR A 5 1.32 8.65 7.81
N GLY A 6 0.50 8.55 8.87
CA GLY A 6 0.80 9.19 10.16
C GLY A 6 1.02 10.70 10.02
N ALA A 7 2.01 11.20 10.72
CA ALA A 7 2.38 12.63 10.72
C ALA A 7 2.80 13.17 9.34
N LEU A 8 3.07 12.30 8.36
CA LEU A 8 3.37 12.72 6.99
C LEU A 8 2.11 13.04 6.16
N THR A 9 0.90 12.81 6.72
CA THR A 9 -0.35 13.06 6.00
C THR A 9 -0.56 14.55 5.78
N GLY A 10 -0.82 14.93 4.53
CA GLY A 10 -1.02 16.34 4.13
C GLY A 10 0.24 17.13 3.86
N LEU A 11 1.43 16.58 4.13
CA LEU A 11 2.70 17.26 3.85
C LEU A 11 3.13 17.12 2.39
N ASN A 12 3.79 18.16 1.87
CA ASN A 12 4.37 18.14 0.54
C ASN A 12 5.63 17.26 0.53
N LYS A 13 5.73 16.38 -0.47
CA LYS A 13 6.87 15.45 -0.62
C LYS A 13 8.23 16.14 -0.70
N ASP A 14 8.30 17.22 -1.47
CA ASP A 14 9.57 17.92 -1.74
C ASP A 14 10.01 18.76 -0.53
N GLU A 15 9.06 19.27 0.24
CA GLU A 15 9.35 19.93 1.52
C GLU A 15 9.87 18.92 2.55
N MET A 16 9.23 17.76 2.67
CA MET A 16 9.70 16.68 3.55
C MET A 16 11.12 16.21 3.22
N LYS A 17 11.48 16.12 1.93
CA LYS A 17 12.84 15.75 1.52
C LYS A 17 13.90 16.77 1.95
N LYS A 18 13.53 18.05 1.98
CA LYS A 18 14.43 19.13 2.45
C LYS A 18 14.65 19.09 3.95
N GLU A 19 13.62 18.72 4.71
CA GLU A 19 13.67 18.68 6.18
C GLU A 19 14.25 17.38 6.74
N LEU A 20 13.90 16.23 6.15
CA LEU A 20 14.22 14.90 6.69
C LEU A 20 15.30 14.13 5.92
N SER A 21 15.85 14.66 4.84
CA SER A 21 16.63 13.95 3.82
C SER A 21 15.84 12.98 2.95
N GLU A 22 16.35 12.71 1.76
CA GLU A 22 15.72 11.80 0.78
C GLU A 22 15.64 10.37 1.31
N ASP A 23 16.73 9.90 1.93
CA ASP A 23 16.81 8.53 2.48
C ASP A 23 15.80 8.32 3.61
N LYS A 24 15.63 9.31 4.49
CA LYS A 24 14.66 9.22 5.58
C LYS A 24 13.22 9.22 5.07
N VAL A 25 12.90 10.06 4.11
CA VAL A 25 11.58 10.07 3.46
C VAL A 25 11.32 8.75 2.74
N HIS A 26 12.34 8.22 2.04
CA HIS A 26 12.24 6.92 1.39
C HIS A 26 12.00 5.79 2.42
N GLU A 27 12.77 5.76 3.50
CA GLU A 27 12.59 4.78 4.58
C GLU A 27 11.16 4.81 5.12
N LEU A 28 10.67 5.97 5.52
CA LEU A 28 9.33 6.13 6.09
C LEU A 28 8.20 5.76 5.11
N ARG A 29 8.42 5.93 3.82
CA ARG A 29 7.42 5.65 2.78
C ARG A 29 7.48 4.23 2.22
N ARG A 30 8.63 3.53 2.33
CA ARG A 30 8.87 2.28 1.59
C ARG A 30 9.24 1.10 2.47
N SER A 31 9.71 1.31 3.70
CA SER A 31 10.07 0.21 4.59
C SER A 31 8.87 -0.70 4.88
N TRP A 32 9.18 -1.95 5.18
CA TRP A 32 8.19 -2.96 5.48
C TRP A 32 7.47 -2.69 6.81
N ASP A 33 8.23 -2.46 7.88
CA ASP A 33 7.76 -2.49 9.27
C ASP A 33 8.00 -1.18 10.06
N LYS A 34 8.48 -0.12 9.39
CA LYS A 34 8.70 1.17 10.04
C LYS A 34 7.59 2.15 9.65
N PRO A 35 6.60 2.39 10.53
CA PRO A 35 5.59 3.41 10.27
C PRO A 35 6.19 4.81 10.48
N PRO A 36 5.63 5.85 9.84
CA PRO A 36 5.83 7.22 10.28
C PRO A 36 5.33 7.46 11.71
N ASP A 37 5.73 8.57 12.32
CA ASP A 37 5.17 8.98 13.60
C ASP A 37 3.63 9.10 13.54
N LYS A 38 2.97 8.96 14.68
CA LYS A 38 1.51 9.04 14.75
C LYS A 38 1.03 10.44 14.36
N LEU A 39 -0.04 10.50 13.60
CA LEU A 39 -0.75 11.76 13.33
C LEU A 39 -1.45 12.23 14.61
N ASP A 40 -1.33 13.51 14.89
CA ASP A 40 -2.04 14.12 16.02
C ASP A 40 -3.56 14.03 15.83
N ALA A 41 -4.28 13.66 16.88
CA ALA A 41 -5.74 13.48 16.83
C ALA A 41 -6.49 14.79 16.55
N SER A 42 -5.88 15.94 16.80
CA SER A 42 -6.44 17.27 16.48
C SER A 42 -6.21 17.71 15.05
N SER A 43 -5.37 17.02 14.27
CA SER A 43 -5.09 17.35 12.87
C SER A 43 -6.37 17.30 12.03
N ILE A 44 -6.55 18.30 11.17
CA ILE A 44 -7.66 18.32 10.20
C ILE A 44 -7.61 17.13 9.20
N TYR A 45 -6.45 16.52 9.04
CA TYR A 45 -6.24 15.34 8.20
C TYR A 45 -6.48 14.03 8.95
N HIS A 46 -6.71 14.09 10.27
CA HIS A 46 -6.98 12.87 11.02
C HIS A 46 -8.36 12.32 10.66
N PRO A 47 -8.49 11.02 10.32
CA PRO A 47 -9.77 10.46 9.86
C PRO A 47 -10.93 10.66 10.84
N ASN A 48 -10.66 10.73 12.15
CA ASN A 48 -11.68 11.04 13.17
C ASN A 48 -12.35 12.41 12.98
N ASN A 49 -11.69 13.32 12.27
CA ASN A 49 -12.15 14.69 12.02
C ASN A 49 -12.73 14.86 10.59
N ILE A 50 -12.86 13.76 9.85
CA ILE A 50 -13.38 13.74 8.47
C ILE A 50 -14.73 13.03 8.44
N ASP A 51 -15.75 13.69 7.98
CA ASP A 51 -17.16 13.23 8.03
C ASP A 51 -17.41 11.85 7.43
N ILE A 52 -16.69 11.48 6.36
CA ILE A 52 -16.87 10.19 5.70
C ILE A 52 -16.54 9.00 6.63
N TYR A 53 -15.74 9.23 7.68
CA TYR A 53 -15.32 8.19 8.63
C TYR A 53 -16.08 8.22 9.95
N LYS A 54 -17.03 9.16 10.15
CA LYS A 54 -17.75 9.35 11.41
C LYS A 54 -18.48 8.12 11.96
N ASN A 55 -18.85 7.20 11.08
CA ASN A 55 -19.54 5.96 11.44
C ASN A 55 -18.57 4.81 11.74
N ILE A 56 -17.25 5.02 11.66
CA ILE A 56 -16.25 4.04 12.01
C ILE A 56 -15.82 4.26 13.46
N SER A 57 -15.82 3.19 14.25
CA SER A 57 -15.33 3.26 15.64
C SER A 57 -13.88 3.75 15.69
N LYS A 58 -13.60 4.70 16.57
CA LYS A 58 -12.29 5.39 16.67
C LYS A 58 -11.13 4.43 16.94
N ASP A 59 -11.38 3.35 17.65
CA ASP A 59 -10.40 2.29 17.94
C ASP A 59 -9.98 1.49 16.70
N LYS A 60 -10.78 1.55 15.63
CA LYS A 60 -10.49 0.88 14.33
C LYS A 60 -9.76 1.78 13.33
N ILE A 61 -9.56 3.04 13.66
CA ILE A 61 -8.88 4.01 12.82
C ILE A 61 -7.43 4.10 13.24
N PRO A 62 -6.45 3.69 12.40
CA PRO A 62 -5.04 3.81 12.75
C PRO A 62 -4.59 5.28 12.76
N ASN A 63 -3.66 5.61 13.64
CA ASN A 63 -2.99 6.92 13.65
C ASN A 63 -1.75 6.93 12.74
N THR A 64 -1.27 5.78 12.34
CA THR A 64 -0.17 5.53 11.41
C THR A 64 -0.17 4.06 11.01
N GLU A 65 0.38 3.74 9.85
CA GLU A 65 0.57 2.37 9.39
C GLU A 65 1.95 2.20 8.74
N SER A 66 2.61 1.08 9.01
CA SER A 66 3.66 0.52 8.17
C SER A 66 3.05 -0.22 6.96
N LEU A 67 3.87 -0.69 6.02
CA LEU A 67 3.37 -1.56 4.95
C LEU A 67 2.93 -2.92 5.52
N ARG A 68 3.56 -3.39 6.59
CA ARG A 68 3.17 -4.59 7.33
C ARG A 68 1.75 -4.47 7.89
N ASP A 69 1.41 -3.35 8.54
CA ASP A 69 0.06 -3.14 9.07
C ASP A 69 -0.98 -3.16 7.94
N THR A 70 -0.64 -2.53 6.79
CA THR A 70 -1.48 -2.59 5.58
C THR A 70 -1.65 -4.02 5.08
N TYR A 71 -0.58 -4.83 5.06
CA TYR A 71 -0.61 -6.24 4.68
C TYR A 71 -1.51 -7.06 5.62
N GLU A 72 -1.39 -6.85 6.93
CA GLU A 72 -2.16 -7.58 7.94
C GLU A 72 -3.68 -7.36 7.84
N ARG A 73 -4.13 -6.27 7.20
CA ARG A 73 -5.56 -6.04 6.92
C ARG A 73 -5.99 -6.38 5.49
N VAL A 74 -5.11 -6.20 4.50
CA VAL A 74 -5.42 -6.45 3.08
C VAL A 74 -5.47 -7.93 2.75
N VAL A 75 -4.47 -8.70 3.20
CA VAL A 75 -4.35 -10.12 2.85
C VAL A 75 -5.49 -10.98 3.44
N PRO A 76 -5.87 -10.85 4.71
CA PRO A 76 -7.03 -11.56 5.22
C PRO A 76 -8.34 -11.22 4.49
N TYR A 77 -8.51 -9.93 4.12
CA TYR A 77 -9.66 -9.53 3.33
C TYR A 77 -9.68 -10.20 1.94
N TYR A 78 -8.54 -10.20 1.25
CA TYR A 78 -8.38 -10.87 -0.05
C TYR A 78 -8.70 -12.36 0.05
N LYS A 79 -8.11 -13.07 1.00
CA LYS A 79 -8.34 -14.50 1.21
C LYS A 79 -9.80 -14.84 1.47
N LYS A 80 -10.46 -14.04 2.29
CA LYS A 80 -11.85 -14.29 2.69
C LYS A 80 -12.86 -13.97 1.57
N ASN A 81 -12.63 -12.87 0.83
CA ASN A 81 -13.67 -12.29 -0.01
C ASN A 81 -13.37 -12.36 -1.51
N ILE A 82 -12.11 -12.59 -1.91
CA ILE A 82 -11.72 -12.49 -3.33
C ILE A 82 -11.14 -13.79 -3.85
N ASN A 83 -10.22 -14.39 -3.11
CA ASN A 83 -9.42 -15.53 -3.56
C ASN A 83 -10.23 -16.72 -4.10
N ASN A 84 -11.42 -16.96 -3.55
CA ASN A 84 -12.26 -18.11 -3.92
C ASN A 84 -13.25 -17.80 -5.08
N ILE A 85 -13.15 -16.62 -5.68
CA ILE A 85 -14.00 -16.25 -6.81
C ILE A 85 -13.39 -16.82 -8.09
N ASN A 86 -14.00 -17.85 -8.65
CA ASN A 86 -13.57 -18.47 -9.90
C ASN A 86 -14.02 -17.66 -11.14
N LYS A 87 -13.54 -16.41 -11.25
CA LYS A 87 -13.83 -15.47 -12.35
C LYS A 87 -12.67 -14.50 -12.52
N ASN A 88 -12.66 -13.82 -13.66
CA ASN A 88 -11.77 -12.65 -13.82
C ASN A 88 -12.23 -11.53 -12.88
N ILE A 89 -11.30 -10.96 -12.14
CA ILE A 89 -11.56 -9.92 -11.13
C ILE A 89 -10.72 -8.69 -11.45
N LEU A 90 -11.35 -7.54 -11.43
CA LEU A 90 -10.68 -6.24 -11.46
C LEU A 90 -10.61 -5.68 -10.04
N ILE A 91 -9.38 -5.43 -9.56
CA ILE A 91 -9.13 -4.77 -8.28
C ILE A 91 -8.65 -3.35 -8.57
N SER A 92 -9.46 -2.36 -8.17
CA SER A 92 -9.05 -0.96 -8.14
C SER A 92 -8.74 -0.56 -6.71
N ALA A 93 -7.46 -0.22 -6.44
CA ALA A 93 -6.98 0.09 -5.09
C ALA A 93 -5.80 1.05 -5.14
N HIS A 94 -5.38 1.53 -3.97
CA HIS A 94 -4.21 2.39 -3.82
C HIS A 94 -2.90 1.60 -3.86
N GLY A 95 -1.80 2.30 -4.17
CA GLY A 95 -0.49 1.69 -4.41
C GLY A 95 0.02 0.79 -3.28
N ASN A 96 -0.06 1.23 -2.01
CA ASN A 96 0.43 0.38 -0.91
C ASN A 96 -0.49 -0.81 -0.62
N SER A 97 -1.79 -0.70 -0.85
CA SER A 97 -2.70 -1.86 -0.75
C SER A 97 -2.36 -2.90 -1.82
N ILE A 98 -2.07 -2.46 -3.05
CA ILE A 98 -1.62 -3.36 -4.14
C ILE A 98 -0.25 -3.95 -3.81
N ARG A 99 0.72 -3.15 -3.33
CA ARG A 99 2.04 -3.63 -2.92
C ARG A 99 1.94 -4.71 -1.82
N ALA A 100 1.09 -4.48 -0.81
CA ALA A 100 0.84 -5.46 0.24
C ALA A 100 0.28 -6.78 -0.33
N LEU A 101 -0.65 -6.70 -1.28
CA LEU A 101 -1.19 -7.87 -1.97
C LEU A 101 -0.12 -8.56 -2.83
N CYS A 102 0.68 -7.83 -3.59
CA CYS A 102 1.80 -8.37 -4.37
C CYS A 102 2.82 -9.09 -3.49
N LYS A 103 3.16 -8.52 -2.31
CA LYS A 103 4.05 -9.20 -1.36
C LYS A 103 3.54 -10.59 -1.00
N TYR A 104 2.24 -10.73 -0.76
CA TYR A 104 1.61 -12.01 -0.46
C TYR A 104 1.59 -12.94 -1.67
N LEU A 105 1.15 -12.46 -2.82
CA LEU A 105 0.93 -13.28 -4.00
C LEU A 105 2.25 -13.82 -4.61
N PHE A 106 3.33 -13.05 -4.55
CA PHE A 106 4.63 -13.40 -5.11
C PHE A 106 5.68 -13.80 -4.06
N ASP A 107 5.31 -13.93 -2.79
CA ASP A 107 6.23 -14.21 -1.66
C ASP A 107 7.46 -13.28 -1.61
N LEU A 108 7.25 -11.99 -1.92
CA LEU A 108 8.35 -11.03 -1.96
C LEU A 108 9.03 -10.85 -0.61
N SER A 109 10.37 -10.78 -0.62
CA SER A 109 11.13 -10.41 0.57
C SER A 109 10.82 -8.97 1.03
N ASN A 110 11.26 -8.60 2.23
CA ASN A 110 11.12 -7.22 2.73
C ASN A 110 11.94 -6.24 1.88
N ASP A 111 13.08 -6.66 1.36
CA ASP A 111 13.92 -5.84 0.49
C ASP A 111 13.26 -5.65 -0.89
N ASN A 112 12.70 -6.69 -1.46
CA ASN A 112 12.05 -6.62 -2.77
C ASN A 112 10.78 -5.76 -2.72
N ILE A 113 9.95 -5.91 -1.66
CA ILE A 113 8.75 -5.09 -1.55
C ILE A 113 9.06 -3.60 -1.36
N SER A 114 10.20 -3.25 -0.74
CA SER A 114 10.62 -1.84 -0.61
C SER A 114 10.90 -1.19 -1.96
N LYS A 115 11.36 -1.97 -2.94
CA LYS A 115 11.72 -1.55 -4.30
C LYS A 115 10.56 -1.61 -5.28
N LEU A 116 9.50 -2.38 -4.98
CA LEU A 116 8.36 -2.53 -5.89
C LEU A 116 7.63 -1.20 -6.07
N GLU A 117 7.52 -0.76 -7.31
CA GLU A 117 6.71 0.38 -7.72
C GLU A 117 5.42 -0.09 -8.39
N ILE A 118 4.33 0.61 -8.09
CA ILE A 118 3.03 0.40 -8.75
C ILE A 118 2.67 1.70 -9.49
N PRO A 119 2.86 1.77 -10.80
CA PRO A 119 2.56 2.97 -11.57
C PRO A 119 1.05 3.20 -11.62
N THR A 120 0.64 4.43 -11.35
CA THR A 120 -0.77 4.83 -11.41
C THR A 120 -1.31 4.68 -12.84
N GLY A 121 -2.47 4.02 -12.98
CA GLY A 121 -3.14 3.87 -14.26
C GLY A 121 -2.45 2.90 -15.23
N ASN A 122 -1.53 2.05 -14.74
CA ASN A 122 -0.96 0.95 -15.50
C ASN A 122 -1.43 -0.38 -14.89
N PRO A 123 -2.38 -1.09 -15.50
CA PRO A 123 -2.90 -2.33 -14.93
C PRO A 123 -1.82 -3.41 -14.83
N LEU A 124 -1.77 -4.07 -13.67
CA LEU A 124 -0.97 -5.27 -13.44
C LEU A 124 -1.87 -6.49 -13.64
N LEU A 125 -1.66 -7.23 -14.72
CA LEU A 125 -2.34 -8.48 -15.00
C LEU A 125 -1.66 -9.62 -14.26
N LEU A 126 -2.41 -10.37 -13.45
CA LEU A 126 -1.94 -11.52 -12.69
C LEU A 126 -2.66 -12.79 -13.10
N GLU A 127 -1.92 -13.87 -13.24
CA GLU A 127 -2.47 -15.23 -13.28
C GLU A 127 -2.29 -15.86 -11.90
N ILE A 128 -3.40 -16.21 -11.26
CA ILE A 128 -3.41 -16.78 -9.90
C ILE A 128 -3.65 -18.28 -9.96
N GLU A 129 -2.79 -19.04 -9.30
CA GLU A 129 -2.91 -20.48 -9.13
C GLU A 129 -2.55 -20.87 -7.69
N ASN A 130 -3.36 -21.68 -7.05
CA ASN A 130 -3.13 -22.13 -5.66
C ASN A 130 -2.86 -20.97 -4.68
N ASP A 131 -3.65 -19.91 -4.75
CA ASP A 131 -3.57 -18.73 -3.88
C ASP A 131 -2.26 -17.91 -4.03
N LYS A 132 -1.53 -18.12 -5.13
CA LYS A 132 -0.29 -17.41 -5.46
C LYS A 132 -0.30 -16.93 -6.90
N ALA A 133 0.46 -15.90 -7.18
CA ALA A 133 0.68 -15.45 -8.55
C ALA A 133 1.66 -16.39 -9.25
N LYS A 134 1.20 -17.02 -10.32
CA LYS A 134 2.02 -17.82 -11.23
C LYS A 134 2.79 -16.91 -12.18
N SER A 135 2.17 -15.82 -12.60
CA SER A 135 2.77 -14.81 -13.45
C SER A 135 2.15 -13.44 -13.21
N GLY A 136 2.89 -12.40 -13.58
CA GLY A 136 2.40 -11.02 -13.54
C GLY A 136 3.08 -10.17 -14.60
N LYS A 137 2.32 -9.27 -15.23
CA LYS A 137 2.85 -8.30 -16.16
C LYS A 137 2.03 -7.01 -16.16
N TYR A 138 2.70 -5.90 -16.32
CA TYR A 138 2.02 -4.63 -16.59
C TYR A 138 1.55 -4.61 -18.04
N LEU A 139 0.36 -4.05 -18.29
CA LEU A 139 -0.18 -3.95 -19.66
C LEU A 139 0.58 -2.94 -20.51
N ASP A 140 1.08 -1.86 -19.91
CA ASP A 140 1.97 -0.90 -20.53
C ASP A 140 3.42 -1.20 -20.10
N SER A 141 4.14 -1.98 -20.92
CA SER A 141 5.51 -2.41 -20.64
C SER A 141 6.52 -1.27 -20.69
N GLU A 142 6.29 -0.24 -21.51
CA GLU A 142 7.19 0.91 -21.61
C GLU A 142 7.21 1.74 -20.32
N ARG A 143 6.04 1.92 -19.70
CA ARG A 143 5.92 2.60 -18.41
C ARG A 143 6.37 1.76 -17.22
N ALA A 144 6.72 0.51 -17.45
CA ALA A 144 7.11 -0.43 -16.40
C ALA A 144 8.52 -1.03 -16.62
N LYS A 145 9.27 -0.61 -17.63
CA LYS A 145 10.53 -1.27 -18.01
C LYS A 145 11.60 -1.28 -16.92
N ASP A 146 11.60 -0.29 -16.04
CA ASP A 146 12.54 -0.16 -14.93
C ASP A 146 11.95 -0.66 -13.59
N LEU A 147 10.77 -1.26 -13.63
CA LEU A 147 10.10 -1.78 -12.45
C LEU A 147 10.41 -3.27 -12.25
N ILE A 148 10.37 -3.70 -10.98
CA ILE A 148 10.47 -5.13 -10.69
C ILE A 148 9.27 -5.82 -11.32
N ILE A 149 9.53 -6.66 -12.30
CA ILE A 149 8.58 -7.57 -12.93
C ILE A 149 8.76 -8.93 -12.24
N PHE A 150 7.66 -9.54 -11.87
CA PHE A 150 7.63 -10.80 -11.11
C PHE A 150 7.81 -12.00 -12.02
#